data_a461d3c51b4e92aece8a37e4247fee55
#
_entry.id   a461d3c51b4e92aece8a37e4247fee55
#
_cell.length_a   1.000
_cell.length_b   1.000
_cell.length_c   1.000
_cell.angle_alpha   90.00
_cell.angle_beta   90.00
_cell.angle_gamma   90.00
#
_symmetry.space_group_name_H-M   'P 1'
#
loop_
_entity.id
_entity.type
_entity.pdbx_description
1 polymer ?
#
loop_
_entity_poly.entity_id
_entity_poly.type
_entity_poly.pdbx_seq_one_letter_code
_entity_poly.pdbx_strand_id
1 'polypeptide(L)'
;MKGKPGCRILLFRHGETANSKEVCFNGHYDVGLSKRGQKQFQHWAEILKQESFKSLYSSDLQRTRNSAQFIGQQQGLEPVTFSELRELSFGTWEGMSVSEVERTYPGQMKERMKSVATFQADGGETYPQLQARVIPKFEEIVARHPNDQIIMVCHGGVNRVILGHLLSIPIDKIFRINQDYAALNVIQYYDHEPVVEYIGNAELFSPEKDEIKTAIQ
;
A
#
# COMPACT_ATOMS: atom_id res chain seq x y z
N MET A 1 9.98 -27.42 -6.77
CA MET A 1 8.74 -27.22 -7.57
C MET A 1 7.84 -26.31 -6.74
N LYS A 2 7.26 -25.25 -7.32
CA LYS A 2 6.22 -24.44 -6.64
C LYS A 2 5.01 -25.35 -6.42
N GLY A 3 4.38 -25.29 -5.24
CA GLY A 3 3.16 -26.03 -4.92
C GLY A 3 1.95 -25.60 -5.75
N LYS A 4 0.74 -26.03 -5.35
CA LYS A 4 -0.50 -25.63 -6.03
C LYS A 4 -0.73 -24.13 -5.84
N PRO A 5 -0.99 -23.35 -6.91
CA PRO A 5 -1.30 -21.91 -6.77
C PRO A 5 -2.59 -21.71 -5.98
N GLY A 6 -2.53 -20.80 -5.02
CA GLY A 6 -3.63 -20.37 -4.15
C GLY A 6 -4.00 -18.91 -4.42
N CYS A 7 -4.22 -18.13 -3.35
CA CYS A 7 -4.54 -16.70 -3.44
C CYS A 7 -3.46 -15.92 -4.18
N ARG A 8 -3.85 -15.10 -5.16
CA ARG A 8 -3.00 -14.13 -5.82
C ARG A 8 -3.43 -12.71 -5.46
N ILE A 9 -2.50 -11.88 -5.05
CA ILE A 9 -2.79 -10.54 -4.55
C ILE A 9 -2.00 -9.52 -5.36
N LEU A 10 -2.72 -8.57 -5.97
CA LEU A 10 -2.16 -7.34 -6.51
C LEU A 10 -2.27 -6.27 -5.43
N LEU A 11 -1.16 -5.99 -4.75
CA LEU A 11 -1.10 -5.04 -3.63
C LEU A 11 -0.56 -3.69 -4.11
N PHE A 12 -1.43 -2.69 -4.18
CA PHE A 12 -1.11 -1.34 -4.62
C PHE A 12 -0.88 -0.38 -3.45
N ARG A 13 0.03 0.58 -3.62
CA ARG A 13 -0.05 1.83 -2.90
C ARG A 13 -1.00 2.77 -3.65
N HIS A 14 -1.80 3.57 -2.92
CA HIS A 14 -2.67 4.59 -3.52
C HIS A 14 -1.91 5.55 -4.44
N GLY A 15 -2.62 6.25 -5.34
CA GLY A 15 -2.07 7.27 -6.22
C GLY A 15 -1.57 8.52 -5.47
N GLU A 16 -0.88 9.38 -6.19
CA GLU A 16 -0.37 10.64 -5.65
C GLU A 16 -1.49 11.48 -5.00
N THR A 17 -1.19 12.05 -3.83
CA THR A 17 -2.15 12.86 -3.04
C THR A 17 -2.15 14.33 -3.44
N ALA A 18 -3.25 15.05 -3.17
CA ALA A 18 -3.43 16.44 -3.57
C ALA A 18 -2.42 17.40 -2.91
N ASN A 19 -1.84 17.01 -1.77
CA ASN A 19 -0.83 17.80 -1.03
C ASN A 19 0.63 17.33 -1.26
N SER A 20 0.90 16.61 -2.37
CA SER A 20 2.21 15.98 -2.64
C SER A 20 3.31 16.93 -3.14
N LYS A 21 3.09 18.25 -3.17
CA LYS A 21 4.14 19.23 -3.53
C LYS A 21 5.37 19.11 -2.62
N GLU A 22 5.14 18.76 -1.37
CA GLU A 22 6.15 18.35 -0.38
C GLU A 22 5.78 16.98 0.18
N VAL A 23 6.75 16.28 0.76
CA VAL A 23 6.46 15.02 1.48
C VAL A 23 5.70 15.36 2.76
N CYS A 24 4.45 14.84 2.87
CA CYS A 24 3.56 15.07 4.00
C CYS A 24 3.29 13.78 4.78
N PHE A 25 3.14 13.93 6.10
CA PHE A 25 2.72 12.88 7.01
C PHE A 25 1.18 12.80 7.03
N ASN A 26 0.60 12.21 6.00
CA ASN A 26 -0.86 12.19 5.89
C ASN A 26 -1.53 11.22 6.88
N GLY A 27 -0.91 10.06 7.20
CA GLY A 27 -1.45 9.14 8.19
C GLY A 27 -2.95 8.90 8.04
N HIS A 28 -3.71 9.27 9.07
CA HIS A 28 -5.17 9.25 9.08
C HIS A 28 -5.81 10.54 8.56
N TYR A 29 -5.02 11.60 8.31
CA TYR A 29 -5.53 12.79 7.63
C TYR A 29 -6.04 12.42 6.24
N ASP A 30 -7.33 12.69 6.00
CA ASP A 30 -8.06 12.17 4.85
C ASP A 30 -7.95 13.08 3.61
N VAL A 31 -6.77 13.10 3.01
CA VAL A 31 -6.47 13.82 1.77
C VAL A 31 -6.85 12.97 0.54
N GLY A 32 -7.44 13.63 -0.47
CA GLY A 32 -7.78 13.01 -1.75
C GLY A 32 -6.60 12.87 -2.71
N LEU A 33 -6.85 12.30 -3.89
CA LEU A 33 -5.87 12.16 -4.97
C LEU A 33 -5.64 13.49 -5.71
N SER A 34 -4.39 13.71 -6.15
CA SER A 34 -4.06 14.72 -7.15
C SER A 34 -4.59 14.31 -8.53
N LYS A 35 -4.56 15.25 -9.51
CA LYS A 35 -4.84 14.91 -10.91
C LYS A 35 -3.90 13.83 -11.45
N ARG A 36 -2.63 13.84 -11.02
CA ARG A 36 -1.65 12.81 -11.40
C ARG A 36 -2.01 11.47 -10.76
N GLY A 37 -2.38 11.44 -9.47
CA GLY A 37 -2.81 10.23 -8.79
C GLY A 37 -4.04 9.58 -9.41
N GLN A 38 -5.01 10.38 -9.87
CA GLN A 38 -6.16 9.89 -10.62
C GLN A 38 -5.73 9.24 -11.95
N LYS A 39 -4.85 9.91 -12.74
CA LYS A 39 -4.32 9.35 -13.99
C LYS A 39 -3.53 8.06 -13.77
N GLN A 40 -2.77 7.93 -12.69
CA GLN A 40 -2.06 6.71 -12.35
C GLN A 40 -3.01 5.53 -12.22
N PHE A 41 -4.14 5.70 -11.52
CA PHE A 41 -5.11 4.62 -11.34
C PHE A 41 -6.05 4.42 -12.53
N GLN A 42 -6.34 5.43 -13.31
CA GLN A 42 -6.99 5.27 -14.63
C GLN A 42 -6.13 4.39 -15.54
N HIS A 43 -4.82 4.57 -15.55
CA HIS A 43 -3.89 3.76 -16.32
C HIS A 43 -3.86 2.31 -15.83
N TRP A 44 -3.78 2.07 -14.50
CA TRP A 44 -3.89 0.72 -13.94
C TRP A 44 -5.21 0.05 -14.31
N ALA A 45 -6.31 0.75 -14.24
CA ALA A 45 -7.62 0.24 -14.64
C ALA A 45 -7.63 -0.23 -16.10
N GLU A 46 -6.96 0.51 -17.01
CA GLU A 46 -6.85 0.13 -18.42
C GLU A 46 -5.94 -1.10 -18.62
N ILE A 47 -4.82 -1.19 -17.89
CA ILE A 47 -3.92 -2.38 -17.93
C ILE A 47 -4.66 -3.63 -17.46
N LEU A 48 -5.43 -3.51 -16.38
CA LEU A 48 -6.09 -4.63 -15.72
C LEU A 48 -7.45 -5.00 -16.30
N LYS A 49 -7.95 -4.28 -17.32
CA LYS A 49 -9.33 -4.45 -17.82
C LYS A 49 -9.66 -5.84 -18.38
N GLN A 50 -8.65 -6.60 -18.82
CA GLN A 50 -8.81 -7.97 -19.35
C GLN A 50 -8.59 -9.05 -18.29
N GLU A 51 -8.14 -8.66 -17.11
CA GLU A 51 -7.95 -9.57 -15.98
C GLU A 51 -9.28 -9.77 -15.24
N SER A 52 -9.37 -10.83 -14.45
CA SER A 52 -10.55 -11.11 -13.62
C SER A 52 -10.17 -11.18 -12.16
N PHE A 53 -10.83 -10.39 -11.34
CA PHE A 53 -10.61 -10.34 -9.91
C PHE A 53 -11.88 -10.72 -9.14
N LYS A 54 -11.72 -11.48 -8.06
CA LYS A 54 -12.83 -11.88 -7.21
C LYS A 54 -13.29 -10.78 -6.29
N SER A 55 -12.36 -9.97 -5.78
CA SER A 55 -12.64 -8.93 -4.78
C SER A 55 -11.61 -7.81 -4.86
N LEU A 56 -12.05 -6.65 -4.39
CA LEU A 56 -11.26 -5.43 -4.32
C LEU A 56 -11.33 -4.86 -2.91
N TYR A 57 -10.20 -4.68 -2.26
CA TYR A 57 -10.07 -4.20 -0.89
C TYR A 57 -9.30 -2.89 -0.80
N SER A 58 -9.64 -2.05 0.17
CA SER A 58 -8.86 -0.85 0.47
C SER A 58 -9.00 -0.42 1.93
N SER A 59 -8.21 0.56 2.38
CA SER A 59 -8.61 1.32 3.55
C SER A 59 -9.79 2.22 3.22
N ASP A 60 -10.46 2.72 4.25
CA ASP A 60 -11.60 3.63 4.13
C ASP A 60 -11.21 5.09 3.85
N LEU A 61 -9.90 5.42 3.79
CA LEU A 61 -9.42 6.76 3.45
C LEU A 61 -9.62 7.08 1.97
N GLN A 62 -10.00 8.33 1.65
CA GLN A 62 -10.36 8.76 0.30
C GLN A 62 -9.32 8.37 -0.76
N ARG A 63 -8.02 8.56 -0.49
CA ARG A 63 -6.95 8.28 -1.46
C ARG A 63 -6.87 6.82 -1.88
N THR A 64 -7.11 5.87 -0.96
CA THR A 64 -7.12 4.43 -1.27
C THR A 64 -8.44 4.01 -1.89
N ARG A 65 -9.56 4.44 -1.31
CA ARG A 65 -10.90 4.14 -1.83
C ARG A 65 -11.08 4.65 -3.25
N ASN A 66 -10.71 5.92 -3.51
CA ASN A 66 -10.82 6.50 -4.85
C ASN A 66 -9.86 5.82 -5.85
N SER A 67 -8.64 5.48 -5.42
CA SER A 67 -7.73 4.68 -6.25
C SER A 67 -8.35 3.33 -6.61
N ALA A 68 -8.91 2.62 -5.64
CA ALA A 68 -9.58 1.35 -5.86
C ALA A 68 -10.79 1.48 -6.79
N GLN A 69 -11.59 2.53 -6.66
CA GLN A 69 -12.77 2.78 -7.50
C GLN A 69 -12.45 2.86 -8.99
N PHE A 70 -11.31 3.44 -9.39
CA PHE A 70 -10.93 3.47 -10.81
C PHE A 70 -10.80 2.06 -11.40
N ILE A 71 -10.19 1.13 -10.66
CA ILE A 71 -10.08 -0.27 -11.09
C ILE A 71 -11.45 -0.96 -10.97
N GLY A 72 -12.14 -0.74 -9.86
CA GLY A 72 -13.44 -1.36 -9.58
C GLY A 72 -14.49 -1.07 -10.66
N GLN A 73 -14.55 0.15 -11.17
CA GLN A 73 -15.46 0.53 -12.25
C GLN A 73 -15.25 -0.28 -13.53
N GLN A 74 -14.00 -0.63 -13.88
CA GLN A 74 -13.71 -1.47 -15.05
C GLN A 74 -13.98 -2.95 -14.81
N GLN A 75 -13.94 -3.39 -13.55
CA GLN A 75 -14.10 -4.78 -13.12
C GLN A 75 -15.52 -5.12 -12.66
N GLY A 76 -16.41 -4.13 -12.54
CA GLY A 76 -17.73 -4.32 -11.92
C GLY A 76 -17.67 -4.67 -10.43
N LEU A 77 -16.63 -4.20 -9.72
CA LEU A 77 -16.39 -4.45 -8.30
C LEU A 77 -16.49 -3.17 -7.48
N GLU A 78 -17.10 -3.25 -6.31
CA GLU A 78 -17.07 -2.19 -5.32
C GLU A 78 -15.97 -2.47 -4.28
N PRO A 79 -15.16 -1.46 -3.88
CA PRO A 79 -14.13 -1.65 -2.87
C PRO A 79 -14.75 -1.97 -1.50
N VAL A 80 -14.37 -3.10 -0.91
CA VAL A 80 -14.63 -3.41 0.50
C VAL A 80 -13.58 -2.72 1.35
N THR A 81 -14.00 -1.86 2.27
CA THR A 81 -13.08 -1.02 3.04
C THR A 81 -12.91 -1.49 4.49
N PHE A 82 -11.66 -1.38 4.99
CA PHE A 82 -11.31 -1.71 6.36
C PHE A 82 -10.45 -0.61 7.00
N SER A 83 -10.83 -0.17 8.19
CA SER A 83 -10.05 0.82 8.96
C SER A 83 -8.70 0.27 9.42
N GLU A 84 -8.59 -1.04 9.62
CA GLU A 84 -7.35 -1.75 9.96
C GLU A 84 -6.28 -1.64 8.85
N LEU A 85 -6.68 -1.31 7.61
CA LEU A 85 -5.77 -1.07 6.49
C LEU A 85 -5.37 0.41 6.32
N ARG A 86 -5.77 1.32 7.22
CA ARG A 86 -5.31 2.72 7.22
C ARG A 86 -3.79 2.79 7.38
N GLU A 87 -3.20 3.88 6.89
CA GLU A 87 -1.78 4.19 7.09
C GLU A 87 -1.42 4.31 8.57
N LEU A 88 -0.13 4.29 8.89
CA LEU A 88 0.38 4.64 10.22
C LEU A 88 -0.22 5.98 10.65
N SER A 89 -0.83 6.02 11.84
CA SER A 89 -1.24 7.31 12.42
C SER A 89 -0.01 8.10 12.84
N PHE A 90 0.08 9.35 12.39
CA PHE A 90 1.16 10.26 12.74
C PHE A 90 0.78 11.23 13.86
N GLY A 91 -0.42 11.09 14.48
CA GLY A 91 -0.85 11.91 15.61
C GLY A 91 -0.73 13.41 15.31
N THR A 92 0.03 14.13 16.13
CA THR A 92 0.21 15.59 15.99
C THR A 92 0.91 16.02 14.69
N TRP A 93 1.51 15.11 13.93
CA TRP A 93 2.15 15.42 12.64
C TRP A 93 1.19 15.29 11.45
N GLU A 94 -0.03 14.82 11.66
CA GLU A 94 -0.94 14.55 10.56
C GLU A 94 -1.24 15.78 9.71
N GLY A 95 -1.13 15.62 8.39
CA GLY A 95 -1.29 16.69 7.42
C GLY A 95 -0.08 17.61 7.26
N MET A 96 0.92 17.53 8.14
CA MET A 96 2.12 18.38 8.10
C MET A 96 3.13 17.89 7.08
N SER A 97 3.81 18.81 6.41
CA SER A 97 5.00 18.52 5.63
C SER A 97 6.20 18.23 6.53
N VAL A 98 7.25 17.60 5.95
CA VAL A 98 8.52 17.37 6.67
C VAL A 98 9.11 18.70 7.19
N SER A 99 9.05 19.78 6.40
CA SER A 99 9.54 21.09 6.79
C SER A 99 8.75 21.70 7.95
N GLU A 100 7.44 21.50 7.97
CA GLU A 100 6.58 21.95 9.08
C GLU A 100 6.84 21.18 10.37
N VAL A 101 7.00 19.85 10.28
CA VAL A 101 7.37 19.02 11.43
C VAL A 101 8.70 19.46 12.02
N GLU A 102 9.73 19.68 11.20
CA GLU A 102 11.05 20.08 11.69
C GLU A 102 11.04 21.46 12.35
N ARG A 103 10.20 22.39 11.85
CA ARG A 103 10.01 23.72 12.45
C ARG A 103 9.22 23.65 13.76
N THR A 104 8.18 22.82 13.84
CA THR A 104 7.26 22.76 14.98
C THR A 104 7.77 21.85 16.09
N TYR A 105 8.47 20.77 15.72
CA TYR A 105 9.01 19.75 16.60
C TYR A 105 10.49 19.50 16.33
N PRO A 106 11.39 20.47 16.59
CA PRO A 106 12.80 20.38 16.23
C PRO A 106 13.47 19.11 16.74
N GLY A 107 14.18 18.40 15.85
CA GLY A 107 14.91 17.19 16.18
C GLY A 107 14.12 15.89 16.16
N GLN A 108 12.77 15.93 16.17
CA GLN A 108 11.97 14.70 16.18
C GLN A 108 12.12 13.89 14.88
N MET A 109 12.34 14.54 13.73
CA MET A 109 12.68 13.82 12.49
C MET A 109 13.95 13.00 12.63
N LYS A 110 14.98 13.56 13.29
CA LYS A 110 16.24 12.84 13.56
C LYS A 110 16.01 11.64 14.48
N GLU A 111 15.21 11.80 15.51
CA GLU A 111 14.83 10.70 16.40
C GLU A 111 14.08 9.59 15.64
N ARG A 112 13.11 9.96 14.80
CA ARG A 112 12.40 9.01 13.94
C ARG A 112 13.34 8.22 13.02
N MET A 113 14.32 8.88 12.41
CA MET A 113 15.28 8.22 11.52
C MET A 113 16.25 7.29 12.25
N LYS A 114 16.56 7.55 13.54
CA LYS A 114 17.38 6.67 14.36
C LYS A 114 16.65 5.38 14.77
N SER A 115 15.35 5.45 14.99
CA SER A 115 14.58 4.37 15.60
C SER A 115 13.17 4.26 15.00
N VAL A 116 13.12 3.96 13.70
CA VAL A 116 11.85 3.84 12.95
C VAL A 116 10.85 2.91 13.62
N ALA A 117 11.33 1.79 14.18
CA ALA A 117 10.46 0.79 14.80
C ALA A 117 9.74 1.32 16.06
N THR A 118 10.43 2.12 16.87
CA THR A 118 9.94 2.53 18.19
C THR A 118 9.50 4.00 18.25
N PHE A 119 9.82 4.80 17.22
CA PHE A 119 9.41 6.19 17.18
C PHE A 119 7.88 6.29 17.10
N GLN A 120 7.31 7.18 17.89
CA GLN A 120 5.89 7.52 17.91
C GLN A 120 5.76 9.03 18.05
N ALA A 121 5.11 9.67 17.08
CA ALA A 121 4.67 11.05 17.27
C ALA A 121 3.54 11.08 18.32
N ASP A 122 3.40 12.17 19.05
CA ASP A 122 2.38 12.29 20.09
C ASP A 122 0.97 12.01 19.53
N GLY A 123 0.23 11.12 20.18
CA GLY A 123 -1.07 10.63 19.73
C GLY A 123 -1.07 9.75 18.48
N GLY A 124 0.11 9.40 17.94
CA GLY A 124 0.24 8.51 16.76
C GLY A 124 0.43 7.04 17.10
N GLU A 125 0.89 6.27 16.11
CA GLU A 125 1.21 4.83 16.22
C GLU A 125 2.72 4.59 16.04
N THR A 126 3.22 3.50 16.62
CA THR A 126 4.48 2.88 16.25
C THR A 126 4.27 1.88 15.10
N TYR A 127 5.35 1.50 14.38
CA TYR A 127 5.26 0.44 13.36
C TYR A 127 4.85 -0.94 13.91
N PRO A 128 5.25 -1.38 15.12
CA PRO A 128 4.69 -2.57 15.73
C PRO A 128 3.18 -2.51 15.97
N GLN A 129 2.64 -1.36 16.35
CA GLN A 129 1.18 -1.17 16.48
C GLN A 129 0.47 -1.25 15.12
N LEU A 130 1.03 -0.61 14.09
CA LEU A 130 0.57 -0.77 12.71
C LEU A 130 0.56 -2.24 12.30
N GLN A 131 1.65 -2.97 12.53
CA GLN A 131 1.76 -4.40 12.21
C GLN A 131 0.70 -5.22 12.93
N ALA A 132 0.47 -4.96 14.21
CA ALA A 132 -0.48 -5.69 15.04
C ALA A 132 -1.93 -5.59 14.55
N ARG A 133 -2.32 -4.50 13.84
CA ARG A 133 -3.66 -4.38 13.24
C ARG A 133 -3.72 -4.80 11.78
N VAL A 134 -2.66 -4.57 11.01
CA VAL A 134 -2.64 -4.84 9.57
C VAL A 134 -2.50 -6.33 9.28
N ILE A 135 -1.57 -7.03 9.93
CA ILE A 135 -1.27 -8.42 9.58
C ILE A 135 -2.46 -9.35 9.82
N PRO A 136 -3.15 -9.33 10.99
CA PRO A 136 -4.32 -10.18 11.18
C PRO A 136 -5.44 -9.90 10.15
N LYS A 137 -5.65 -8.63 9.75
CA LYS A 137 -6.63 -8.29 8.72
C LYS A 137 -6.21 -8.77 7.34
N PHE A 138 -4.94 -8.63 6.99
CA PHE A 138 -4.38 -9.16 5.74
C PHE A 138 -4.57 -10.69 5.64
N GLU A 139 -4.19 -11.42 6.69
CA GLU A 139 -4.34 -12.89 6.76
C GLU A 139 -5.81 -13.33 6.70
N GLU A 140 -6.71 -12.60 7.37
CA GLU A 140 -8.16 -12.83 7.28
C GLU A 140 -8.66 -12.69 5.83
N ILE A 141 -8.21 -11.65 5.12
CA ILE A 141 -8.58 -11.44 3.72
C ILE A 141 -8.05 -12.59 2.85
N VAL A 142 -6.78 -12.96 3.00
CA VAL A 142 -6.16 -14.08 2.26
C VAL A 142 -6.94 -15.38 2.48
N ALA A 143 -7.28 -15.69 3.73
CA ALA A 143 -8.00 -16.91 4.08
C ALA A 143 -9.40 -17.02 3.44
N ARG A 144 -10.04 -15.89 3.12
CA ARG A 144 -11.33 -15.85 2.39
C ARG A 144 -11.20 -16.18 0.90
N HIS A 145 -9.97 -16.18 0.35
CA HIS A 145 -9.69 -16.29 -1.07
C HIS A 145 -8.67 -17.38 -1.42
N PRO A 146 -8.92 -18.64 -1.03
CA PRO A 146 -7.88 -19.70 -1.13
C PRO A 146 -7.45 -20.04 -2.56
N ASN A 147 -8.21 -19.64 -3.59
CA ASN A 147 -7.91 -19.90 -5.00
C ASN A 147 -8.31 -18.72 -5.90
N ASP A 148 -8.43 -17.52 -5.34
CA ASP A 148 -8.88 -16.35 -6.08
C ASP A 148 -7.73 -15.38 -6.37
N GLN A 149 -7.93 -14.53 -7.37
CA GLN A 149 -7.13 -13.33 -7.60
C GLN A 149 -7.87 -12.11 -7.04
N ILE A 150 -7.19 -11.33 -6.20
CA ILE A 150 -7.75 -10.15 -5.53
C ILE A 150 -6.86 -8.91 -5.69
N ILE A 151 -7.46 -7.75 -5.52
CA ILE A 151 -6.75 -6.47 -5.47
C ILE A 151 -6.85 -5.89 -4.06
N MET A 152 -5.75 -5.33 -3.58
CA MET A 152 -5.70 -4.53 -2.37
C MET A 152 -5.05 -3.18 -2.68
N VAL A 153 -5.71 -2.08 -2.32
CA VAL A 153 -5.15 -0.72 -2.45
C VAL A 153 -4.94 -0.14 -1.06
N CYS A 154 -3.69 -0.03 -0.67
CA CYS A 154 -3.28 0.37 0.67
C CYS A 154 -2.32 1.57 0.64
N HIS A 155 -1.41 1.66 1.59
CA HIS A 155 -0.52 2.79 1.85
C HIS A 155 0.94 2.33 1.89
N GLY A 156 1.86 3.30 1.90
CA GLY A 156 3.29 3.00 1.88
C GLY A 156 3.78 2.25 3.12
N GLY A 157 3.33 2.65 4.31
CA GLY A 157 3.67 1.96 5.57
C GLY A 157 3.02 0.59 5.67
N VAL A 158 1.73 0.48 5.31
CA VAL A 158 0.97 -0.78 5.29
C VAL A 158 1.62 -1.80 4.35
N ASN A 159 1.93 -1.41 3.12
CA ASN A 159 2.57 -2.31 2.15
C ASN A 159 3.94 -2.80 2.65
N ARG A 160 4.75 -1.89 3.24
CA ARG A 160 6.03 -2.28 3.83
C ARG A 160 5.88 -3.27 4.97
N VAL A 161 4.88 -3.10 5.82
CA VAL A 161 4.59 -4.02 6.92
C VAL A 161 4.15 -5.38 6.40
N ILE A 162 3.26 -5.44 5.41
CA ILE A 162 2.84 -6.71 4.79
C ILE A 162 4.04 -7.39 4.12
N LEU A 163 4.77 -6.70 3.24
CA LEU A 163 5.92 -7.27 2.54
C LEU A 163 7.04 -7.65 3.51
N GLY A 164 7.30 -6.82 4.54
CA GLY A 164 8.27 -7.12 5.58
C GLY A 164 7.93 -8.38 6.34
N HIS A 165 6.66 -8.56 6.70
CA HIS A 165 6.16 -9.78 7.35
C HIS A 165 6.39 -11.02 6.47
N LEU A 166 5.94 -10.98 5.22
CA LEU A 166 6.07 -12.11 4.29
C LEU A 166 7.52 -12.47 3.97
N LEU A 167 8.41 -11.49 3.92
CA LEU A 167 9.84 -11.65 3.61
C LEU A 167 10.72 -11.79 4.87
N SER A 168 10.14 -11.85 6.06
CA SER A 168 10.86 -11.90 7.35
C SER A 168 11.87 -10.74 7.54
N ILE A 169 11.55 -9.55 6.99
CA ILE A 169 12.36 -8.34 7.14
C ILE A 169 11.99 -7.68 8.48
N PRO A 170 12.96 -7.47 9.38
CA PRO A 170 12.70 -6.77 10.63
C PRO A 170 12.12 -5.37 10.43
N ILE A 171 11.22 -4.94 11.32
CA ILE A 171 10.52 -3.65 11.23
C ILE A 171 11.48 -2.44 11.10
N ASP A 172 12.62 -2.47 11.78
CA ASP A 172 13.63 -1.42 11.68
C ASP A 172 14.32 -1.35 10.29
N LYS A 173 14.09 -2.34 9.44
CA LYS A 173 14.64 -2.45 8.08
C LYS A 173 13.59 -2.31 6.96
N ILE A 174 12.31 -2.12 7.27
CA ILE A 174 11.23 -2.10 6.26
C ILE A 174 11.36 -0.97 5.23
N PHE A 175 12.07 0.11 5.55
CA PHE A 175 12.35 1.19 4.60
C PHE A 175 13.35 0.81 3.49
N ARG A 176 13.92 -0.40 3.53
CA ARG A 176 14.64 -1.00 2.38
C ARG A 176 13.70 -1.40 1.24
N ILE A 177 12.40 -1.47 1.51
CA ILE A 177 11.36 -1.72 0.50
C ILE A 177 10.88 -0.36 0.00
N ASN A 178 11.19 -0.01 -1.25
CA ASN A 178 10.65 1.19 -1.86
C ASN A 178 9.17 1.00 -2.18
N GLN A 179 8.37 2.03 -1.92
CA GLN A 179 6.94 2.05 -2.23
C GLN A 179 6.57 3.44 -2.71
N ASP A 180 6.64 3.67 -4.02
CA ASP A 180 6.20 4.93 -4.64
C ASP A 180 4.67 5.00 -4.76
N TYR A 181 4.12 6.19 -5.06
CA TYR A 181 2.69 6.32 -5.36
C TYR A 181 2.32 5.41 -6.53
N ALA A 182 1.19 4.73 -6.43
CA ALA A 182 0.69 3.76 -7.40
C ALA A 182 1.62 2.55 -7.66
N ALA A 183 2.60 2.28 -6.79
CA ALA A 183 3.41 1.08 -6.87
C ALA A 183 2.54 -0.18 -6.79
N LEU A 184 2.86 -1.18 -7.60
CA LEU A 184 2.28 -2.53 -7.58
C LEU A 184 3.26 -3.52 -6.96
N ASN A 185 2.77 -4.37 -6.08
CA ASN A 185 3.46 -5.56 -5.61
C ASN A 185 2.59 -6.79 -5.92
N VAL A 186 3.20 -7.90 -6.30
CA VAL A 186 2.48 -9.14 -6.60
C VAL A 186 2.89 -10.22 -5.61
N ILE A 187 1.90 -10.80 -4.94
CA ILE A 187 2.07 -11.87 -3.97
C ILE A 187 1.26 -13.06 -4.44
N GLN A 188 1.89 -14.22 -4.56
CA GLN A 188 1.25 -15.47 -4.89
C GLN A 188 1.43 -16.47 -3.77
N TYR A 189 0.35 -17.03 -3.28
CA TYR A 189 0.41 -18.16 -2.35
C TYR A 189 0.53 -19.49 -3.10
N TYR A 190 1.38 -20.39 -2.60
CA TYR A 190 1.53 -21.77 -3.08
C TYR A 190 1.44 -22.71 -1.88
N ASP A 191 0.43 -23.59 -1.83
CA ASP A 191 0.20 -24.50 -0.71
C ASP A 191 0.25 -23.78 0.66
N HIS A 192 -0.34 -22.58 0.73
CA HIS A 192 -0.36 -21.65 1.87
C HIS A 192 0.94 -20.87 2.15
N GLU A 193 2.03 -21.12 1.40
CA GLU A 193 3.28 -20.36 1.52
C GLU A 193 3.28 -19.15 0.58
N PRO A 194 3.52 -17.92 1.07
CA PRO A 194 3.56 -16.73 0.24
C PRO A 194 4.88 -16.58 -0.52
N VAL A 195 4.78 -16.22 -1.78
CA VAL A 195 5.91 -15.81 -2.62
C VAL A 195 5.66 -14.38 -3.09
N VAL A 196 6.54 -13.46 -2.76
CA VAL A 196 6.52 -12.11 -3.32
C VAL A 196 7.17 -12.17 -4.70
N GLU A 197 6.36 -12.19 -5.75
CA GLU A 197 6.82 -12.36 -7.13
C GLU A 197 7.33 -11.06 -7.74
N TYR A 198 6.80 -9.92 -7.27
CA TYR A 198 7.18 -8.61 -7.77
C TYR A 198 7.06 -7.56 -6.69
N ILE A 199 8.05 -6.68 -6.59
CA ILE A 199 8.01 -5.43 -5.82
C ILE A 199 8.35 -4.31 -6.80
N GLY A 200 7.34 -3.56 -7.20
CA GLY A 200 7.46 -2.61 -8.29
C GLY A 200 7.40 -1.17 -7.87
N ASN A 201 7.89 -0.33 -8.79
CA ASN A 201 7.86 1.10 -8.70
C ASN A 201 6.92 1.67 -9.78
N ALA A 202 6.17 2.73 -9.47
CA ALA A 202 5.25 3.39 -10.40
C ALA A 202 5.93 4.08 -11.59
N GLU A 203 7.24 4.33 -11.53
CA GLU A 203 7.99 4.91 -12.66
C GLU A 203 8.16 3.96 -13.86
N LEU A 204 7.79 2.69 -13.73
CA LEU A 204 7.70 1.75 -14.86
C LEU A 204 6.53 2.05 -15.82
N PHE A 205 5.79 3.12 -15.60
CA PHE A 205 4.76 3.65 -16.51
C PHE A 205 5.34 4.42 -17.73
N SER A 206 6.48 4.00 -18.24
CA SER A 206 6.85 4.30 -19.61
C SER A 206 6.12 3.30 -20.52
N PRO A 207 5.36 3.75 -21.55
CA PRO A 207 4.62 2.85 -22.43
C PRO A 207 5.49 1.87 -23.22
N GLU A 208 6.80 1.90 -23.04
CA GLU A 208 7.79 1.09 -23.77
C GLU A 208 8.26 -0.17 -23.02
N LYS A 209 7.74 -0.47 -21.82
CA LYS A 209 8.20 -1.65 -21.05
C LYS A 209 7.11 -2.70 -20.88
N ASP A 210 7.20 -3.78 -21.66
CA ASP A 210 6.37 -4.99 -21.57
C ASP A 210 6.54 -5.80 -20.25
N GLU A 211 7.45 -5.38 -19.36
CA GLU A 211 7.80 -6.10 -18.13
C GLU A 211 6.63 -6.24 -17.14
N ILE A 212 5.70 -5.27 -17.12
CA ILE A 212 4.55 -5.30 -16.21
C ILE A 212 3.54 -6.37 -16.63
N LYS A 213 3.31 -6.54 -17.94
CA LYS A 213 2.39 -7.58 -18.45
C LYS A 213 2.85 -8.98 -18.06
N THR A 214 4.16 -9.22 -18.07
CA THR A 214 4.75 -10.51 -17.67
C THR A 214 4.61 -10.79 -16.17
N ALA A 215 4.62 -9.75 -15.32
CA ALA A 215 4.47 -9.92 -13.87
C ALA A 215 2.99 -10.14 -13.44
N ILE A 216 2.03 -9.76 -14.29
CA ILE A 216 0.58 -9.89 -14.02
C ILE A 216 0.05 -11.24 -14.56
N GLN A 217 0.63 -11.77 -15.63
CA GLN A 217 0.34 -13.10 -16.19
C GLN A 217 1.05 -14.23 -15.42
#